data_02ea4848830d273d2f62470424de3f57
#
_entry.id   02ea4848830d273d2f62470424de3f57
#
_cell.length_a   1.000
_cell.length_b   1.000
_cell.length_c   1.000
_cell.angle_alpha   90.00
_cell.angle_beta   90.00
_cell.angle_gamma   90.00
#
_symmetry.space_group_name_H-M   'P 1'
#
loop_
_entity.id
_entity.type
_entity.pdbx_description
1 polymer ?
#
loop_
_entity_poly.entity_id
_entity_poly.type
_entity_poly.pdbx_seq_one_letter_code
_entity_poly.pdbx_strand_id
1 'polypeptide(L)'
;TNFGVLASPNATLEELHLLQKLARRLGIENLDCRLRQQDFSLDAAGILAPKLNHSLPEVESLSDVLLVGSYLRKELPMLNHRLRKAQLNSKHISVINPVEFDFNYRLTHSLIDNDLVQNLMGVVKAASELTGKNDQAWLKKSIKVSPEQAAVAKDLMAAKNGAIMLGQIAQVDTHYS
;
A
#
# COMPACT_ATOMS: atom_id res chain seq x y z
N THR A 1 -19.06 19.88 -26.78
CA THR A 1 -17.74 19.48 -27.30
C THR A 1 -17.39 18.13 -26.67
N ASN A 2 -17.18 17.10 -27.52
CA ASN A 2 -16.84 15.75 -27.04
C ASN A 2 -15.33 15.63 -26.78
N PHE A 3 -14.78 16.54 -25.99
CA PHE A 3 -13.39 16.46 -25.56
C PHE A 3 -13.29 15.98 -24.11
N GLY A 4 -12.33 15.13 -23.85
CA GLY A 4 -11.90 14.76 -22.51
C GLY A 4 -10.42 15.09 -22.32
N VAL A 5 -10.01 15.28 -21.10
CA VAL A 5 -8.62 15.51 -20.72
C VAL A 5 -8.16 14.38 -19.82
N LEU A 6 -7.08 13.72 -20.21
CA LEU A 6 -6.43 12.69 -19.42
C LEU A 6 -5.04 13.17 -19.05
N ALA A 7 -4.82 13.38 -17.75
CA ALA A 7 -3.53 13.81 -17.21
C ALA A 7 -2.66 12.59 -16.83
N SER A 8 -1.34 12.80 -16.79
CA SER A 8 -0.45 11.81 -16.20
C SER A 8 -0.61 11.78 -14.67
N PRO A 9 -0.68 10.61 -14.03
CA PRO A 9 -0.66 10.52 -12.56
C PRO A 9 0.67 10.99 -11.95
N ASN A 10 1.73 11.12 -12.76
CA ASN A 10 3.04 11.61 -12.35
C ASN A 10 3.22 13.13 -12.61
N ALA A 11 2.17 13.82 -13.05
CA ALA A 11 2.21 15.28 -13.21
C ALA A 11 2.32 15.97 -11.85
N THR A 12 2.96 17.13 -11.82
CA THR A 12 3.05 17.93 -10.61
C THR A 12 1.69 18.50 -10.21
N LEU A 13 1.53 18.90 -8.96
CA LEU A 13 0.30 19.49 -8.47
C LEU A 13 -0.05 20.78 -9.25
N GLU A 14 0.97 21.58 -9.58
CA GLU A 14 0.84 22.80 -10.36
C GLU A 14 0.34 22.51 -11.78
N GLU A 15 0.90 21.49 -12.43
CA GLU A 15 0.46 21.06 -13.78
C GLU A 15 -0.99 20.59 -13.76
N LEU A 16 -1.37 19.76 -12.81
CA LEU A 16 -2.74 19.28 -12.66
C LEU A 16 -3.72 20.43 -12.39
N HIS A 17 -3.34 21.39 -11.54
CA HIS A 17 -4.15 22.58 -11.24
C HIS A 17 -4.35 23.46 -12.47
N LEU A 18 -3.29 23.74 -13.22
CA LEU A 18 -3.35 24.55 -14.44
C LEU A 18 -4.18 23.83 -15.53
N LEU A 19 -4.00 22.52 -15.68
CA LEU A 19 -4.75 21.72 -16.64
C LEU A 19 -6.24 21.71 -16.31
N GLN A 20 -6.61 21.58 -15.04
CA GLN A 20 -8.00 21.68 -14.60
C GLN A 20 -8.60 23.06 -14.94
N LYS A 21 -7.88 24.15 -14.64
CA LYS A 21 -8.33 25.51 -14.97
C LYS A 21 -8.54 25.72 -16.47
N LEU A 22 -7.61 25.21 -17.29
CA LEU A 22 -7.71 25.29 -18.74
C LEU A 22 -8.92 24.50 -19.23
N ALA A 23 -9.09 23.25 -18.79
CA ALA A 23 -10.21 22.39 -19.18
C ALA A 23 -11.55 23.05 -18.85
N ARG A 24 -11.72 23.58 -17.63
CA ARG A 24 -12.97 24.23 -17.21
C ARG A 24 -13.24 25.51 -18.01
N ARG A 25 -12.23 26.30 -18.38
CA ARG A 25 -12.40 27.49 -19.23
C ARG A 25 -12.81 27.14 -20.67
N LEU A 26 -12.41 25.96 -21.15
CA LEU A 26 -12.79 25.45 -22.46
C LEU A 26 -14.14 24.69 -22.44
N GLY A 27 -14.83 24.65 -21.30
CA GLY A 27 -16.09 23.94 -21.14
C GLY A 27 -15.95 22.42 -21.17
N ILE A 28 -14.76 21.88 -20.83
CA ILE A 28 -14.51 20.45 -20.76
C ILE A 28 -14.83 19.97 -19.34
N GLU A 29 -15.77 19.06 -19.23
CA GLU A 29 -16.21 18.48 -17.96
C GLU A 29 -15.46 17.17 -17.65
N ASN A 30 -15.11 16.41 -18.69
CA ASN A 30 -14.44 15.12 -18.57
C ASN A 30 -12.94 15.30 -18.35
N LEU A 31 -12.51 15.17 -17.11
CA LEU A 31 -11.11 15.31 -16.68
C LEU A 31 -10.76 14.15 -15.76
N ASP A 32 -9.71 13.39 -16.07
CA ASP A 32 -9.22 12.30 -15.23
C ASP A 32 -7.69 12.19 -15.30
N CYS A 33 -7.08 11.57 -14.30
CA CYS A 33 -5.66 11.22 -14.26
C CYS A 33 -5.43 9.71 -14.02
N ARG A 34 -6.51 8.93 -13.94
CA ARG A 34 -6.47 7.50 -13.63
C ARG A 34 -6.68 6.67 -14.89
N LEU A 35 -5.62 5.96 -15.30
CA LEU A 35 -5.64 5.12 -16.50
C LEU A 35 -6.17 3.72 -16.25
N ARG A 36 -6.30 3.32 -14.98
CA ARG A 36 -6.68 1.96 -14.58
C ARG A 36 -8.00 1.98 -13.85
N GLN A 37 -8.73 0.87 -13.98
CA GLN A 37 -9.89 0.64 -13.13
C GLN A 37 -9.42 0.53 -11.67
N GLN A 38 -10.09 1.27 -10.79
CA GLN A 38 -9.81 1.30 -9.35
C GLN A 38 -11.12 1.24 -8.59
N ASP A 39 -11.06 0.85 -7.34
CA ASP A 39 -12.18 1.00 -6.42
C ASP A 39 -12.27 2.46 -5.95
N PHE A 40 -13.42 3.08 -6.16
CA PHE A 40 -13.69 4.48 -5.81
C PHE A 40 -14.63 4.62 -4.60
N SER A 41 -14.91 3.55 -3.88
CA SER A 41 -15.83 3.57 -2.74
C SER A 41 -15.38 4.55 -1.66
N LEU A 42 -14.06 4.68 -1.45
CA LEU A 42 -13.47 5.63 -0.50
C LEU A 42 -13.61 7.09 -0.94
N ASP A 43 -13.69 7.37 -2.23
CA ASP A 43 -13.87 8.75 -2.74
C ASP A 43 -15.22 9.33 -2.27
N ALA A 44 -16.26 8.50 -2.23
CA ALA A 44 -17.59 8.88 -1.74
C ALA A 44 -17.62 9.12 -0.21
N ALA A 45 -16.75 8.46 0.54
CA ALA A 45 -16.62 8.62 1.99
C ALA A 45 -15.86 9.89 2.42
N GLY A 46 -15.31 10.66 1.46
CA GLY A 46 -14.56 11.88 1.73
C GLY A 46 -13.25 11.66 2.49
N ILE A 47 -12.69 10.47 2.40
CA ILE A 47 -11.42 10.14 3.07
C ILE A 47 -10.30 10.93 2.40
N LEU A 48 -9.45 11.55 3.23
CA LEU A 48 -8.27 12.27 2.78
C LEU A 48 -7.35 11.33 1.98
N ALA A 49 -6.74 11.88 0.93
CA ALA A 49 -5.78 11.14 0.12
C ALA A 49 -4.70 10.47 0.99
N PRO A 50 -4.40 9.18 0.75
CA PRO A 50 -3.38 8.48 1.49
C PRO A 50 -2.03 9.18 1.30
N LYS A 51 -1.26 9.31 2.37
CA LYS A 51 0.07 9.91 2.36
C LYS A 51 1.05 9.06 3.14
N LEU A 52 2.30 9.11 2.77
CA LEU A 52 3.36 8.56 3.58
C LEU A 52 3.56 9.46 4.82
N ASN A 53 3.40 8.89 6.01
CA ASN A 53 3.54 9.63 7.27
C ASN A 53 5.00 9.82 7.72
N HIS A 54 5.95 9.32 6.94
CA HIS A 54 7.39 9.41 7.17
C HIS A 54 8.06 10.11 6.00
N SER A 55 9.05 10.92 6.29
CA SER A 55 9.95 11.41 5.24
C SER A 55 10.82 10.27 4.70
N LEU A 56 11.34 10.41 3.49
CA LEU A 56 12.21 9.38 2.88
C LEU A 56 13.42 9.01 3.76
N PRO A 57 14.13 9.96 4.42
CA PRO A 57 15.19 9.62 5.36
C PRO A 57 14.72 8.81 6.57
N GLU A 58 13.55 9.13 7.12
CA GLU A 58 13.00 8.45 8.30
C GLU A 58 12.66 6.99 8.04
N VAL A 59 12.37 6.61 6.78
CA VAL A 59 12.13 5.21 6.39
C VAL A 59 13.32 4.30 6.76
N GLU A 60 14.55 4.80 6.76
CA GLU A 60 15.72 4.02 7.17
C GLU A 60 15.68 3.65 8.66
N SER A 61 14.93 4.37 9.48
CA SER A 61 14.79 4.14 10.92
C SER A 61 13.68 3.15 11.30
N LEU A 62 12.81 2.78 10.34
CA LEU A 62 11.74 1.82 10.58
C LEU A 62 12.32 0.47 10.99
N SER A 63 11.76 -0.13 12.04
CA SER A 63 12.20 -1.44 12.55
C SER A 63 11.62 -2.58 11.73
N ASP A 64 10.36 -2.43 11.34
CA ASP A 64 9.58 -3.43 10.62
C ASP A 64 8.70 -2.78 9.58
N VAL A 65 8.71 -3.31 8.37
CA VAL A 65 7.90 -2.81 7.26
C VAL A 65 7.18 -3.96 6.58
N LEU A 66 5.87 -3.83 6.45
CA LEU A 66 5.05 -4.72 5.63
C LEU A 66 4.67 -4.00 4.34
N LEU A 67 5.10 -4.54 3.21
CA LEU A 67 4.72 -4.09 1.87
C LEU A 67 3.55 -4.95 1.38
N VAL A 68 2.46 -4.34 0.96
CA VAL A 68 1.29 -5.04 0.44
C VAL A 68 1.03 -4.62 -1.00
N GLY A 69 1.02 -5.59 -1.90
CA GLY A 69 0.78 -5.36 -3.33
C GLY A 69 1.74 -4.34 -3.92
N SER A 70 3.05 -4.51 -3.68
CA SER A 70 4.06 -3.52 -4.08
C SER A 70 5.31 -4.17 -4.66
N TYR A 71 5.81 -3.57 -5.75
CA TYR A 71 7.15 -3.82 -6.27
C TYR A 71 7.96 -2.53 -6.25
N LEU A 72 8.35 -2.08 -5.07
CA LEU A 72 9.01 -0.79 -4.84
C LEU A 72 10.24 -0.53 -5.72
N ARG A 73 10.97 -1.58 -6.10
CA ARG A 73 12.11 -1.46 -7.00
C ARG A 73 11.75 -0.80 -8.33
N LYS A 74 10.50 -0.96 -8.80
CA LYS A 74 9.98 -0.37 -10.04
C LYS A 74 9.05 0.81 -9.78
N GLU A 75 8.27 0.76 -8.71
CA GLU A 75 7.29 1.80 -8.38
C GLU A 75 7.97 3.06 -7.83
N LEU A 76 8.82 2.88 -6.80
CA LEU A 76 9.48 3.97 -6.06
C LEU A 76 10.93 3.60 -5.74
N PRO A 77 11.86 3.67 -6.72
CA PRO A 77 13.24 3.21 -6.55
C PRO A 77 14.00 3.86 -5.39
N MET A 78 13.72 5.14 -5.11
CA MET A 78 14.36 5.84 -3.98
C MET A 78 13.89 5.31 -2.63
N LEU A 79 12.59 5.00 -2.49
CA LEU A 79 12.05 4.36 -1.30
C LEU A 79 12.62 2.94 -1.13
N ASN A 80 12.68 2.17 -2.21
CA ASN A 80 13.30 0.85 -2.22
C ASN A 80 14.77 0.91 -1.76
N HIS A 81 15.54 1.92 -2.20
CA HIS A 81 16.90 2.13 -1.76
C HIS A 81 17.01 2.39 -0.25
N ARG A 82 16.09 3.20 0.32
CA ARG A 82 16.03 3.47 1.76
C ARG A 82 15.69 2.20 2.56
N LEU A 83 14.73 1.41 2.10
CA LEU A 83 14.41 0.12 2.73
C LEU A 83 15.56 -0.88 2.65
N ARG A 84 16.30 -0.91 1.52
CA ARG A 84 17.51 -1.73 1.43
C ARG A 84 18.53 -1.34 2.50
N LYS A 85 18.75 -0.04 2.72
CA LYS A 85 19.65 0.44 3.79
C LYS A 85 19.14 0.04 5.16
N ALA A 86 17.83 0.15 5.42
CA ALA A 86 17.23 -0.32 6.66
C ALA A 86 17.49 -1.82 6.87
N GLN A 87 17.26 -2.65 5.84
CA GLN A 87 17.49 -4.09 5.91
C GLN A 87 18.96 -4.44 6.19
N LEU A 88 19.92 -3.74 5.57
CA LEU A 88 21.35 -3.92 5.84
C LEU A 88 21.71 -3.60 7.32
N ASN A 89 20.91 -2.77 7.98
CA ASN A 89 21.01 -2.48 9.42
C ASN A 89 20.09 -3.38 10.28
N SER A 90 19.86 -4.62 9.82
CA SER A 90 19.09 -5.65 10.53
C SER A 90 17.64 -5.27 10.83
N LYS A 91 17.01 -4.48 9.96
CA LYS A 91 15.57 -4.21 10.00
C LYS A 91 14.79 -5.28 9.23
N HIS A 92 13.56 -5.49 9.61
CA HIS A 92 12.70 -6.51 9.01
C HIS A 92 11.83 -5.90 7.90
N ILE A 93 11.79 -6.59 6.77
CA ILE A 93 10.91 -6.21 5.65
C ILE A 93 10.18 -7.46 5.20
N SER A 94 8.86 -7.40 5.26
CA SER A 94 7.97 -8.48 4.85
C SER A 94 7.08 -8.02 3.70
N VAL A 95 6.64 -8.94 2.86
CA VAL A 95 5.79 -8.63 1.71
C VAL A 95 4.57 -9.53 1.65
N ILE A 96 3.48 -8.98 1.15
CA ILE A 96 2.29 -9.70 0.66
C ILE A 96 2.11 -9.31 -0.79
N ASN A 97 2.35 -10.22 -1.74
CA ASN A 97 2.29 -9.93 -3.17
C ASN A 97 1.63 -11.06 -3.95
N PRO A 98 1.02 -10.78 -5.12
CA PRO A 98 0.41 -11.83 -5.95
C PRO A 98 1.47 -12.72 -6.62
N VAL A 99 2.67 -12.20 -6.82
CA VAL A 99 3.81 -12.93 -7.42
C VAL A 99 5.10 -12.56 -6.72
N GLU A 100 6.10 -13.40 -6.84
CA GLU A 100 7.44 -13.14 -6.30
C GLU A 100 8.16 -12.07 -7.13
N PHE A 101 8.72 -11.07 -6.45
CA PHE A 101 9.54 -10.01 -7.04
C PHE A 101 10.93 -9.97 -6.44
N ASP A 102 11.91 -9.57 -7.25
CA ASP A 102 13.28 -9.32 -6.80
C ASP A 102 13.42 -7.88 -6.25
N PHE A 103 13.60 -7.75 -4.93
CA PHE A 103 13.74 -6.46 -4.23
C PHE A 103 15.18 -5.96 -4.09
N ASN A 104 16.20 -6.72 -4.46
CA ASN A 104 17.64 -6.45 -4.22
C ASN A 104 18.07 -6.51 -2.75
N TYR A 105 17.23 -7.00 -1.85
CA TYR A 105 17.52 -7.22 -0.44
C TYR A 105 16.74 -8.42 0.08
N ARG A 106 17.16 -8.93 1.22
CA ARG A 106 16.53 -10.09 1.84
C ARG A 106 15.19 -9.68 2.48
N LEU A 107 14.14 -10.41 2.18
CA LEU A 107 12.86 -10.31 2.86
C LEU A 107 12.87 -11.18 4.12
N THR A 108 12.21 -10.72 5.18
CA THR A 108 12.02 -11.48 6.41
C THR A 108 10.94 -12.53 6.23
N HIS A 109 9.78 -12.10 5.70
CA HIS A 109 8.68 -12.97 5.31
C HIS A 109 8.16 -12.60 3.94
N SER A 110 7.68 -13.60 3.19
CA SER A 110 7.14 -13.42 1.86
C SER A 110 5.87 -14.27 1.72
N LEU A 111 4.72 -13.60 1.73
CA LEU A 111 3.42 -14.24 1.48
C LEU A 111 3.03 -13.98 0.02
N ILE A 112 3.13 -15.02 -0.78
CA ILE A 112 2.83 -14.95 -2.22
C ILE A 112 1.53 -15.67 -2.49
N ASP A 113 0.49 -14.89 -2.81
CA ASP A 113 -0.84 -15.39 -3.15
C ASP A 113 -1.60 -14.31 -3.92
N ASN A 114 -2.43 -14.71 -4.86
CA ASN A 114 -3.27 -13.80 -5.63
C ASN A 114 -4.33 -13.08 -4.79
N ASP A 115 -4.71 -13.66 -3.65
CA ASP A 115 -5.69 -13.04 -2.73
C ASP A 115 -4.95 -12.22 -1.65
N LEU A 116 -4.64 -10.97 -1.99
CA LEU A 116 -4.00 -10.03 -1.07
C LEU A 116 -4.86 -9.76 0.16
N VAL A 117 -6.18 -9.66 -0.03
CA VAL A 117 -7.14 -9.36 1.02
C VAL A 117 -7.19 -10.49 2.04
N GLN A 118 -7.27 -11.73 1.59
CA GLN A 118 -7.28 -12.90 2.47
C GLN A 118 -6.00 -12.99 3.30
N ASN A 119 -4.84 -12.74 2.68
CA ASN A 119 -3.58 -12.72 3.40
C ASN A 119 -3.53 -11.61 4.45
N LEU A 120 -3.98 -10.42 4.10
CA LEU A 120 -4.03 -9.30 5.02
C LEU A 120 -5.01 -9.57 6.19
N MET A 121 -6.18 -10.13 5.89
CA MET A 121 -7.15 -10.56 6.90
C MET A 121 -6.55 -11.59 7.87
N GLY A 122 -5.75 -12.54 7.37
CA GLY A 122 -5.04 -13.52 8.19
C GLY A 122 -4.04 -12.87 9.14
N VAL A 123 -3.25 -11.91 8.65
CA VAL A 123 -2.29 -11.15 9.46
C VAL A 123 -3.03 -10.33 10.53
N VAL A 124 -4.11 -9.62 10.17
CA VAL A 124 -4.91 -8.83 11.12
C VAL A 124 -5.57 -9.73 12.16
N LYS A 125 -6.07 -10.90 11.77
CA LYS A 125 -6.64 -11.89 12.69
C LYS A 125 -5.59 -12.35 13.72
N ALA A 126 -4.40 -12.70 13.25
CA ALA A 126 -3.29 -13.09 14.15
C ALA A 126 -2.90 -11.95 15.10
N ALA A 127 -2.80 -10.72 14.61
CA ALA A 127 -2.51 -9.54 15.44
C ALA A 127 -3.61 -9.29 16.49
N SER A 128 -4.86 -9.47 16.11
CA SER A 128 -6.02 -9.36 17.02
C SER A 128 -5.96 -10.40 18.13
N GLU A 129 -5.56 -11.64 17.83
CA GLU A 129 -5.39 -12.70 18.82
C GLU A 129 -4.25 -12.39 19.79
N LEU A 130 -3.16 -11.81 19.31
CA LEU A 130 -2.03 -11.39 20.16
C LEU A 130 -2.39 -10.23 21.11
N THR A 131 -3.24 -9.31 20.66
CA THR A 131 -3.61 -8.12 21.45
C THR A 131 -4.87 -8.30 22.30
N GLY A 132 -5.62 -9.36 22.06
CA GLY A 132 -6.94 -9.58 22.69
C GLY A 132 -8.04 -8.61 22.21
N LYS A 133 -7.76 -7.77 21.18
CA LYS A 133 -8.72 -6.84 20.59
C LYS A 133 -9.45 -7.54 19.45
N ASN A 134 -10.74 -7.77 19.61
CA ASN A 134 -11.55 -8.51 18.64
C ASN A 134 -12.86 -7.76 18.31
N ASP A 135 -12.76 -6.44 18.12
CA ASP A 135 -13.90 -5.53 18.02
C ASP A 135 -14.60 -5.57 16.64
N GLN A 136 -13.91 -6.06 15.61
CA GLN A 136 -14.44 -6.10 14.25
C GLN A 136 -15.29 -7.36 14.01
N ALA A 137 -16.51 -7.18 13.52
CA ALA A 137 -17.44 -8.29 13.28
C ALA A 137 -16.91 -9.37 12.31
N TRP A 138 -16.11 -8.96 11.30
CA TRP A 138 -15.51 -9.88 10.34
C TRP A 138 -14.38 -10.73 10.94
N LEU A 139 -13.69 -10.26 11.99
CA LEU A 139 -12.70 -11.04 12.74
C LEU A 139 -13.30 -12.28 13.43
N LYS A 140 -14.62 -12.27 13.67
CA LYS A 140 -15.35 -13.41 14.23
C LYS A 140 -15.60 -14.52 13.22
N LYS A 141 -15.42 -14.26 11.91
CA LYS A 141 -15.48 -15.31 10.88
C LYS A 141 -14.33 -16.31 11.07
N SER A 142 -14.56 -17.54 10.66
CA SER A 142 -13.54 -18.61 10.71
C SER A 142 -12.48 -18.37 9.64
N ILE A 143 -11.53 -17.49 9.94
CA ILE A 143 -10.35 -17.25 9.09
C ILE A 143 -9.26 -18.18 9.62
N LYS A 144 -8.74 -19.06 8.77
CA LYS A 144 -7.58 -19.88 9.09
C LYS A 144 -6.32 -19.03 8.94
N VAL A 145 -5.58 -18.87 10.01
CA VAL A 145 -4.30 -18.15 10.03
C VAL A 145 -3.18 -19.12 9.69
N SER A 146 -2.34 -18.78 8.72
CA SER A 146 -1.13 -19.55 8.41
C SER A 146 0.01 -19.23 9.39
N PRO A 147 0.99 -20.13 9.56
CA PRO A 147 2.17 -19.86 10.39
C PRO A 147 2.93 -18.61 9.94
N GLU A 148 3.02 -18.38 8.63
CA GLU A 148 3.69 -17.21 8.05
C GLU A 148 2.94 -15.92 8.37
N GLN A 149 1.61 -15.92 8.27
CA GLN A 149 0.77 -14.77 8.63
C GLN A 149 0.91 -14.44 10.13
N ALA A 150 0.97 -15.46 10.98
CA ALA A 150 1.19 -15.28 12.42
C ALA A 150 2.58 -14.72 12.72
N ALA A 151 3.61 -15.13 11.98
CA ALA A 151 4.97 -14.61 12.11
C ALA A 151 5.04 -13.12 11.73
N VAL A 152 4.46 -12.74 10.59
CA VAL A 152 4.36 -11.32 10.17
C VAL A 152 3.64 -10.48 11.22
N ALA A 153 2.49 -10.97 11.73
CA ALA A 153 1.72 -10.27 12.77
C ALA A 153 2.55 -10.08 14.04
N LYS A 154 3.26 -11.10 14.47
CA LYS A 154 4.11 -11.06 15.66
C LYS A 154 5.21 -10.01 15.53
N ASP A 155 5.91 -9.98 14.39
CA ASP A 155 7.01 -9.03 14.15
C ASP A 155 6.47 -7.59 14.11
N LEU A 156 5.37 -7.35 13.38
CA LEU A 156 4.73 -6.03 13.35
C LEU A 156 4.27 -5.55 14.73
N MET A 157 3.71 -6.45 15.55
CA MET A 157 3.25 -6.10 16.89
C MET A 157 4.40 -5.88 17.88
N ALA A 158 5.54 -6.49 17.66
CA ALA A 158 6.77 -6.27 18.45
C ALA A 158 7.54 -5.01 18.00
N ALA A 159 7.21 -4.46 16.83
CA ALA A 159 7.90 -3.33 16.24
C ALA A 159 7.77 -2.06 17.11
N LYS A 160 8.90 -1.41 17.37
CA LYS A 160 8.92 -0.09 18.05
C LYS A 160 8.52 1.04 17.10
N ASN A 161 8.85 0.88 15.83
CA ASN A 161 8.57 1.85 14.76
C ASN A 161 8.29 1.06 13.49
N GLY A 162 7.05 0.57 13.35
CA GLY A 162 6.60 -0.24 12.23
C GLY A 162 5.77 0.57 11.23
N ALA A 163 5.76 0.13 9.98
CA ALA A 163 4.92 0.71 8.94
C ALA A 163 4.30 -0.37 8.04
N ILE A 164 3.09 -0.10 7.57
CA ILE A 164 2.43 -0.86 6.50
C ILE A 164 2.31 0.07 5.30
N MET A 165 2.79 -0.39 4.15
CA MET A 165 2.80 0.40 2.91
C MET A 165 2.03 -0.34 1.82
N LEU A 166 1.02 0.32 1.27
CA LEU A 166 0.23 -0.20 0.15
C LEU A 166 0.85 0.28 -1.16
N GLY A 167 1.18 -0.66 -2.04
CA GLY A 167 1.75 -0.37 -3.35
C GLY A 167 0.71 -0.21 -4.45
N GLN A 168 1.18 0.01 -5.68
CA GLN A 168 0.31 0.20 -6.83
C GLN A 168 -0.53 -1.04 -7.15
N ILE A 169 -0.02 -2.25 -6.91
CA ILE A 169 -0.75 -3.49 -7.16
C ILE A 169 -1.95 -3.60 -6.22
N ALA A 170 -1.77 -3.25 -4.93
CA ALA A 170 -2.87 -3.22 -3.98
C ALA A 170 -3.93 -2.17 -4.36
N GLN A 171 -3.50 -0.99 -4.83
CA GLN A 171 -4.40 0.11 -5.21
C GLN A 171 -5.28 -0.19 -6.44
N VAL A 172 -4.91 -1.17 -7.27
CA VAL A 172 -5.75 -1.60 -8.41
C VAL A 172 -6.57 -2.84 -8.09
N ASP A 173 -6.47 -3.37 -6.88
CA ASP A 173 -7.33 -4.46 -6.42
C ASP A 173 -8.78 -3.98 -6.33
N THR A 174 -9.71 -4.88 -6.65
CA THR A 174 -11.17 -4.58 -6.62
C THR A 174 -11.71 -4.39 -5.21
N HIS A 175 -10.91 -4.72 -4.19
CA HIS A 175 -11.24 -4.62 -2.77
C HIS A 175 -10.29 -3.68 -2.02
N TYR A 176 -9.78 -2.65 -2.71
CA TYR A 176 -8.82 -1.71 -2.12
C TYR A 176 -9.43 -0.82 -1.02
N SER A 177 -10.73 -0.51 -1.10
CA SER A 177 -11.46 0.36 -0.15
C SER A 177 -12.01 -0.36 1.08
#